data_9671e2d075da0ae6c6ede0dec246bf2d
#
_entry.id   9671e2d075da0ae6c6ede0dec246bf2d
#
_cell.length_a   1.000
_cell.length_b   1.000
_cell.length_c   1.000
_cell.angle_alpha   90.00
_cell.angle_beta   90.00
_cell.angle_gamma   90.00
#
_symmetry.space_group_name_H-M   'P 1'
#
loop_
_entity.id
_entity.type
_entity.pdbx_description
1 polymer ?
#
loop_
_entity_poly.entity_id
_entity_poly.type
_entity_poly.pdbx_seq_one_letter_code
_entity_poly.pdbx_strand_id
1 'polypeptide(L)'
;MELNNKKLRVGFQDLTIKIESPDFKKDNLTDCYGQYLQRENTIQINAGLETHDLLNTIIHEIFHACVYVSGLTQKENPLADDDKEETVVNNLSNIYHTVLRDNPWLLTFMKEALNKTKTKEK
;
A
#
# COMPACT_ATOMS: atom_id res chain seq x y z
N MET A 1 3.25 9.77 14.42
CA MET A 1 4.20 8.84 13.77
C MET A 1 4.72 9.43 12.47
N GLU A 2 6.00 9.37 12.27
CA GLU A 2 6.58 9.87 11.05
C GLU A 2 6.62 8.79 9.98
N LEU A 3 6.04 9.05 8.82
CA LEU A 3 5.98 8.07 7.74
C LEU A 3 7.14 8.17 6.76
N ASN A 4 7.70 9.38 6.59
CA ASN A 4 8.79 9.54 5.64
C ASN A 4 9.98 8.69 6.05
N ASN A 5 10.53 7.95 5.10
CA ASN A 5 11.64 7.00 5.29
C ASN A 5 11.27 5.76 6.13
N LYS A 6 9.99 5.56 6.41
CA LYS A 6 9.55 4.37 7.13
C LYS A 6 9.77 3.13 6.26
N LYS A 7 10.28 2.07 6.87
CA LYS A 7 10.50 0.81 6.16
C LYS A 7 9.26 -0.07 6.23
N LEU A 8 8.95 -0.72 5.12
CA LEU A 8 7.79 -1.59 5.00
C LEU A 8 8.19 -2.85 4.25
N ARG A 9 8.02 -3.99 4.89
CA ARG A 9 8.32 -5.26 4.21
C ARG A 9 7.07 -5.89 3.65
N VAL A 10 7.10 -6.20 2.34
CA VAL A 10 6.02 -6.90 1.66
C VAL A 10 6.64 -8.13 0.99
N GLY A 11 6.40 -9.30 1.57
CA GLY A 11 7.01 -10.53 1.09
C GLY A 11 8.52 -10.42 1.06
N PHE A 12 9.12 -10.55 -0.13
CA PHE A 12 10.57 -10.46 -0.28
C PHE A 12 11.08 -9.03 -0.48
N GLN A 13 10.20 -8.05 -0.61
CA GLN A 13 10.63 -6.67 -0.85
C GLN A 13 10.72 -5.85 0.43
N ASP A 14 11.83 -5.15 0.57
CA ASP A 14 12.00 -4.14 1.62
C ASP A 14 11.78 -2.79 1.00
N LEU A 15 10.61 -2.22 1.27
CA LEU A 15 10.21 -0.95 0.68
C LEU A 15 10.49 0.21 1.61
N THR A 16 10.67 1.40 1.04
CA THR A 16 10.80 2.64 1.80
C THR A 16 9.65 3.56 1.40
N ILE A 17 8.97 4.13 2.38
CA ILE A 17 7.94 5.13 2.12
C ILE A 17 8.62 6.48 2.01
N LYS A 18 8.37 7.19 0.91
CA LYS A 18 8.91 8.52 0.68
C LYS A 18 7.77 9.52 0.52
N ILE A 19 7.80 10.55 1.35
CA ILE A 19 6.81 11.63 1.24
C ILE A 19 7.43 12.70 0.34
N GLU A 20 6.84 12.89 -0.84
CA GLU A 20 7.38 13.77 -1.87
C GLU A 20 6.68 15.12 -1.88
N SER A 21 7.37 16.14 -2.37
CA SER A 21 6.81 17.47 -2.47
C SER A 21 5.66 17.50 -3.48
N PRO A 22 4.80 18.55 -3.44
CA PRO A 22 3.71 18.67 -4.41
C PRO A 22 4.17 18.70 -5.87
N ASP A 23 5.42 19.01 -6.16
CA ASP A 23 5.95 19.02 -7.53
C ASP A 23 5.93 17.64 -8.16
N PHE A 24 5.96 16.61 -7.36
CA PHE A 24 5.81 15.23 -7.79
C PHE A 24 4.58 15.04 -8.70
N LYS A 25 3.48 15.71 -8.38
CA LYS A 25 2.25 15.60 -9.17
C LYS A 25 2.40 16.09 -10.61
N LYS A 26 3.19 17.12 -10.80
CA LYS A 26 3.36 17.72 -12.14
C LYS A 26 4.01 16.73 -13.07
N ASP A 27 5.01 16.03 -12.58
CA ASP A 27 5.78 15.10 -13.38
C ASP A 27 4.98 13.86 -13.73
N ASN A 28 3.99 13.54 -12.94
CA ASN A 28 3.19 12.34 -13.11
C ASN A 28 1.82 12.61 -13.74
N LEU A 29 1.60 13.81 -14.20
CA LEU A 29 0.50 14.15 -15.07
C LEU A 29 -0.90 14.03 -14.51
N THR A 30 -1.13 13.84 -13.25
CA THR A 30 -2.52 13.64 -12.84
C THR A 30 -2.74 13.81 -11.37
N ASP A 31 -3.91 13.44 -10.97
CA ASP A 31 -4.40 13.43 -9.60
C ASP A 31 -3.83 12.29 -8.78
N CYS A 32 -2.66 11.81 -9.14
CA CYS A 32 -2.01 10.73 -8.44
C CYS A 32 -1.53 11.19 -7.07
N TYR A 33 -2.03 10.56 -6.01
CA TYR A 33 -1.60 10.87 -4.66
C TYR A 33 -0.38 10.07 -4.24
N GLY A 34 -0.08 8.99 -4.95
CA GLY A 34 1.08 8.16 -4.66
C GLY A 34 1.33 7.15 -5.75
N GLN A 35 2.44 6.44 -5.65
CA GLN A 35 2.72 5.35 -6.58
C GLN A 35 3.71 4.37 -5.97
N TYR A 36 3.60 3.13 -6.43
CA TYR A 36 4.48 2.05 -6.06
C TYR A 36 5.53 1.88 -7.15
N LEU A 37 6.79 2.04 -6.80
CA LEU A 37 7.92 1.92 -7.72
C LEU A 37 8.67 0.63 -7.40
N GLN A 38 8.26 -0.44 -8.05
CA GLN A 38 8.74 -1.79 -7.72
C GLN A 38 10.25 -1.95 -7.90
N ARG A 39 10.83 -1.33 -8.93
CA ARG A 39 12.26 -1.45 -9.20
C ARG A 39 13.11 -0.63 -8.23
N GLU A 40 12.53 0.37 -7.62
CA GLU A 40 13.23 1.27 -6.70
C GLU A 40 12.94 0.93 -5.25
N ASN A 41 12.14 -0.10 -5.00
CA ASN A 41 11.74 -0.52 -3.66
C ASN A 41 11.17 0.64 -2.86
N THR A 42 10.29 1.42 -3.50
CA THR A 42 9.78 2.66 -2.93
C THR A 42 8.29 2.79 -3.13
N ILE A 43 7.62 3.32 -2.12
CA ILE A 43 6.26 3.83 -2.24
C ILE A 43 6.38 5.34 -2.05
N GLN A 44 6.04 6.11 -3.10
CA GLN A 44 6.02 7.57 -3.04
C GLN A 44 4.62 8.04 -2.68
N ILE A 45 4.54 8.97 -1.74
CA ILE A 45 3.27 9.57 -1.32
C ILE A 45 3.39 11.07 -1.44
N ASN A 46 2.39 11.72 -2.02
CA ASN A 46 2.37 13.15 -2.17
C ASN A 46 2.24 13.83 -0.81
N ALA A 47 3.08 14.81 -0.55
CA ALA A 47 3.03 15.57 0.70
C ALA A 47 1.74 16.39 0.78
N GLY A 48 1.30 16.66 2.00
CA GLY A 48 0.17 17.55 2.23
C GLY A 48 -1.20 16.89 2.13
N LEU A 49 -1.26 15.57 2.03
CA LEU A 49 -2.55 14.88 2.03
C LEU A 49 -3.20 14.91 3.41
N GLU A 50 -4.53 15.05 3.42
CA GLU A 50 -5.31 14.90 4.65
C GLU A 50 -5.18 13.45 5.14
N THR A 51 -5.38 13.23 6.43
CA THR A 51 -5.21 11.92 7.05
C THR A 51 -5.98 10.82 6.32
N HIS A 52 -7.22 11.11 5.95
CA HIS A 52 -8.06 10.14 5.23
C HIS A 52 -7.45 9.74 3.88
N ASP A 53 -7.04 10.73 3.10
CA ASP A 53 -6.43 10.46 1.80
C ASP A 53 -5.08 9.80 1.93
N LEU A 54 -4.32 10.19 2.95
CA LEU A 54 -3.02 9.57 3.22
C LEU A 54 -3.18 8.09 3.53
N LEU A 55 -4.10 7.75 4.41
CA LEU A 55 -4.36 6.35 4.78
C LEU A 55 -4.80 5.55 3.57
N ASN A 56 -5.77 6.07 2.81
CA ASN A 56 -6.27 5.37 1.63
C ASN A 56 -5.17 5.16 0.59
N THR A 57 -4.33 6.17 0.39
CA THR A 57 -3.23 6.08 -0.57
C THR A 57 -2.21 5.02 -0.15
N ILE A 58 -1.85 4.99 1.12
CA ILE A 58 -0.90 4.00 1.61
C ILE A 58 -1.44 2.58 1.40
N ILE A 59 -2.69 2.35 1.76
CA ILE A 59 -3.31 1.02 1.58
C ILE A 59 -3.33 0.65 0.10
N HIS A 60 -3.68 1.59 -0.76
CA HIS A 60 -3.72 1.38 -2.20
C HIS A 60 -2.35 0.93 -2.74
N GLU A 61 -1.29 1.63 -2.37
CA GLU A 61 0.05 1.29 -2.86
C GLU A 61 0.56 -0.01 -2.25
N ILE A 62 0.21 -0.30 -1.00
CA ILE A 62 0.54 -1.58 -0.40
C ILE A 62 -0.12 -2.73 -1.18
N PHE A 63 -1.36 -2.55 -1.62
CA PHE A 63 -2.04 -3.57 -2.40
C PHE A 63 -1.36 -3.79 -3.76
N HIS A 64 -0.88 -2.72 -4.41
CA HIS A 64 -0.08 -2.89 -5.63
C HIS A 64 1.17 -3.71 -5.35
N ALA A 65 1.85 -3.44 -4.25
CA ALA A 65 3.03 -4.22 -3.87
C ALA A 65 2.65 -5.68 -3.60
N CYS A 66 1.53 -5.92 -2.94
CA CYS A 66 1.07 -7.28 -2.64
C CYS A 66 0.79 -8.07 -3.92
N VAL A 67 0.11 -7.47 -4.90
CA VAL A 67 -0.20 -8.20 -6.14
C VAL A 67 1.06 -8.45 -6.95
N TYR A 68 2.02 -7.53 -6.92
CA TYR A 68 3.29 -7.74 -7.60
C TYR A 68 4.09 -8.87 -6.94
N VAL A 69 4.27 -8.79 -5.62
CA VAL A 69 5.09 -9.77 -4.90
C VAL A 69 4.47 -11.16 -4.95
N SER A 70 3.14 -11.25 -4.98
CA SER A 70 2.44 -12.53 -5.03
C SER A 70 2.52 -13.21 -6.40
N GLY A 71 2.97 -12.47 -7.44
CA GLY A 71 3.04 -13.00 -8.79
C GLY A 71 1.77 -12.82 -9.61
N LEU A 72 0.75 -12.15 -9.05
CA LEU A 72 -0.51 -11.97 -9.78
C LEU A 72 -0.37 -11.13 -11.03
N THR A 73 0.69 -10.32 -11.13
CA THR A 73 0.92 -9.45 -12.29
C THR A 73 1.81 -10.09 -13.33
N GLN A 74 2.28 -11.31 -13.11
CA GLN A 74 3.13 -11.98 -14.09
C GLN A 74 2.32 -12.36 -15.31
N LYS A 75 3.04 -12.56 -16.44
CA LYS A 75 2.44 -12.87 -17.72
C LYS A 75 1.44 -14.02 -17.59
N GLU A 76 0.27 -13.83 -18.16
CA GLU A 76 -0.83 -14.82 -18.19
C GLU A 76 -1.55 -15.00 -16.84
N ASN A 77 -1.12 -14.30 -15.81
CA ASN A 77 -1.83 -14.34 -14.54
C ASN A 77 -2.96 -13.31 -14.53
N PRO A 78 -3.92 -13.44 -13.60
CA PRO A 78 -5.15 -12.62 -13.65
C PRO A 78 -4.95 -11.12 -13.70
N LEU A 79 -3.87 -10.60 -13.12
CA LEU A 79 -3.63 -9.15 -13.06
C LEU A 79 -2.42 -8.74 -13.91
N ALA A 80 -2.09 -9.50 -14.94
CA ALA A 80 -1.00 -9.13 -15.84
C ALA A 80 -1.29 -7.84 -16.61
N ASP A 81 -2.56 -7.56 -16.86
CA ASP A 81 -3.02 -6.35 -17.54
C ASP A 81 -3.08 -5.21 -16.52
N ASP A 82 -2.43 -4.09 -16.83
CA ASP A 82 -2.34 -2.96 -15.91
C ASP A 82 -3.70 -2.38 -15.54
N ASP A 83 -4.64 -2.34 -16.49
CA ASP A 83 -5.98 -1.82 -16.21
C ASP A 83 -6.74 -2.72 -15.26
N LYS A 84 -6.59 -4.02 -15.40
CA LYS A 84 -7.23 -4.99 -14.50
C LYS A 84 -6.63 -4.91 -13.12
N GLU A 85 -5.32 -4.79 -13.02
CA GLU A 85 -4.64 -4.61 -11.74
C GLU A 85 -5.16 -3.36 -11.03
N GLU A 86 -5.18 -2.23 -11.75
CA GLU A 86 -5.63 -0.98 -11.16
C GLU A 86 -7.08 -1.07 -10.68
N THR A 87 -7.94 -1.70 -11.46
CA THR A 87 -9.35 -1.86 -11.09
C THR A 87 -9.49 -2.67 -9.81
N VAL A 88 -8.80 -3.80 -9.72
CA VAL A 88 -8.88 -4.66 -8.54
C VAL A 88 -8.29 -3.96 -7.32
N VAL A 89 -7.10 -3.40 -7.47
CA VAL A 89 -6.44 -2.73 -6.35
C VAL A 89 -7.26 -1.55 -5.85
N ASN A 90 -7.76 -0.73 -6.77
CA ASN A 90 -8.53 0.45 -6.39
C ASN A 90 -9.80 0.07 -5.63
N ASN A 91 -10.54 -0.90 -6.14
CA ASN A 91 -11.80 -1.30 -5.52
C ASN A 91 -11.58 -1.98 -4.17
N LEU A 92 -10.59 -2.88 -4.09
CA LEU A 92 -10.31 -3.58 -2.83
C LEU A 92 -9.74 -2.67 -1.77
N SER A 93 -8.80 -1.79 -2.12
CA SER A 93 -8.21 -0.90 -1.12
C SER A 93 -9.24 0.06 -0.55
N ASN A 94 -10.12 0.58 -1.41
CA ASN A 94 -11.17 1.50 -0.96
C ASN A 94 -12.12 0.84 0.01
N ILE A 95 -12.56 -0.38 -0.27
CA ILE A 95 -13.50 -1.07 0.62
C ILE A 95 -12.81 -1.60 1.88
N TYR A 96 -11.56 -2.08 1.75
CA TYR A 96 -10.82 -2.57 2.90
C TYR A 96 -10.61 -1.49 3.96
N HIS A 97 -10.30 -0.28 3.50
CA HIS A 97 -10.18 0.87 4.39
C HIS A 97 -11.44 1.05 5.24
N THR A 98 -12.62 0.92 4.63
CA THR A 98 -13.87 1.08 5.37
C THR A 98 -14.11 -0.04 6.38
N VAL A 99 -13.67 -1.26 6.06
CA VAL A 99 -13.76 -2.37 6.99
C VAL A 99 -12.98 -2.08 8.27
N LEU A 100 -11.77 -1.56 8.11
CA LEU A 100 -10.95 -1.22 9.27
C LEU A 100 -11.53 -0.04 10.05
N ARG A 101 -12.01 0.98 9.34
CA ARG A 101 -12.60 2.15 9.97
C ARG A 101 -13.84 1.81 10.78
N ASP A 102 -14.69 0.96 10.24
CA ASP A 102 -15.99 0.68 10.84
C ASP A 102 -15.94 -0.44 11.87
N ASN A 103 -14.81 -1.13 11.98
CA ASN A 103 -14.64 -2.25 12.92
C ASN A 103 -13.33 -2.11 13.69
N PRO A 104 -13.23 -1.12 14.60
CA PRO A 104 -11.96 -0.87 15.31
C PRO A 104 -11.46 -2.06 16.11
N TRP A 105 -12.36 -2.91 16.61
CA TRP A 105 -11.97 -4.12 17.33
C TRP A 105 -11.12 -5.06 16.46
N LEU A 106 -11.31 -5.01 15.14
CA LEU A 106 -10.60 -5.90 14.22
C LEU A 106 -9.09 -5.62 14.22
N LEU A 107 -8.71 -4.35 14.17
CA LEU A 107 -7.29 -3.99 14.24
C LEU A 107 -6.65 -4.45 15.55
N THR A 108 -7.35 -4.28 16.66
CA THR A 108 -6.86 -4.72 17.95
C THR A 108 -6.66 -6.22 17.97
N PHE A 109 -7.66 -6.95 17.48
CA PHE A 109 -7.58 -8.42 17.40
C PHE A 109 -6.41 -8.86 16.53
N MET A 110 -6.26 -8.26 15.35
CA MET A 110 -5.20 -8.61 14.42
C MET A 110 -3.82 -8.39 15.04
N LYS A 111 -3.64 -7.26 15.71
CA LYS A 111 -2.38 -6.95 16.36
C LYS A 111 -2.03 -7.98 17.42
N GLU A 112 -2.99 -8.33 18.26
CA GLU A 112 -2.77 -9.31 19.31
C GLU A 112 -2.49 -10.70 18.77
N ALA A 113 -3.26 -11.11 17.76
CA ALA A 113 -3.08 -12.42 17.16
C ALA A 113 -1.71 -12.55 16.48
N LEU A 114 -1.29 -11.53 15.74
CA LEU A 114 0.00 -11.53 15.08
C LEU A 114 1.14 -11.56 16.09
N ASN A 115 1.01 -10.84 17.19
CA ASN A 115 2.04 -10.87 18.23
C ASN A 115 2.18 -12.25 18.86
N LYS A 116 1.08 -12.95 19.10
CA LYS A 116 1.11 -14.31 19.63
C LYS A 116 1.78 -15.29 18.66
N THR A 117 1.47 -15.17 17.39
CA THR A 117 2.07 -16.02 16.35
C THR A 117 3.58 -15.81 16.30
N LYS A 118 4.00 -14.55 16.34
CA LYS A 118 5.42 -14.20 16.32
C LYS A 118 6.15 -14.78 17.54
N THR A 119 5.51 -14.72 18.70
CA THR A 119 6.09 -15.25 19.93
C THR A 119 6.28 -16.78 19.85
N LYS A 120 5.31 -17.49 19.27
CA LYS A 120 5.39 -18.93 19.12
C LYS A 120 6.47 -19.38 18.15
N GLU A 121 6.78 -18.56 17.17
CA GLU A 121 7.79 -18.86 16.16
C GLU A 121 9.22 -18.73 16.70
N LYS A 122 9.37 -18.15 17.85
CA LYS A 122 10.68 -18.07 18.49
C LYS A 122 10.97 -19.38 19.26
#